data_812d9c7d8ef14acb1008991cdb1c2161
#
_entry.id   812d9c7d8ef14acb1008991cdb1c2161
#
_cell.length_a   1.000
_cell.length_b   1.000
_cell.length_c   1.000
_cell.angle_alpha   90.00
_cell.angle_beta   90.00
_cell.angle_gamma   90.00
#
_symmetry.space_group_name_H-M   'P 1'
#
loop_
_entity.id
_entity.type
_entity.pdbx_description
1 polymer ?
#
loop_
_entity_poly.entity_id
_entity_poly.type
_entity_poly.pdbx_seq_one_letter_code
_entity_poly.pdbx_strand_id
1 'polypeptide(L)'
;MKSRITIIATVLMALIATTAWARVPRKNPTAIDKGIAAFDKQYYQEAIQWMDQALEQNGDNGVALAYKGSALRRLDRLDEAATALRRATTLIDDVNSTFRAWAHSECFYALIDLGDTIAAMTEINQALRDDARKANYWQNRAAIYSAQGKLDEALSDYDRAIAIDPNDTELREMRERVHQHNERYRAAVAASGGVVAGTGIYAERDTTLADEVKLPQFPGGNQALTAHLNRMTGWDDSKPPVRVLVDVTIDTQGKVKKAAIATGYDKRLDQKALDICRQLPPFAPATSHGKPMECTMTIPLRFVDPNY
;
A
#
# COMPACT_ATOMS: atom_id res chain seq x y z
N MET A 1 7.41 58.00 15.46
CA MET A 1 7.88 56.90 16.32
C MET A 1 6.74 55.99 16.84
N LYS A 2 5.46 56.26 16.58
CA LYS A 2 4.31 55.44 17.09
C LYS A 2 3.88 54.28 16.16
N SER A 3 4.33 54.22 14.92
CA SER A 3 3.88 53.18 13.96
C SER A 3 4.70 51.86 13.95
N ARG A 4 5.93 51.89 14.51
CA ARG A 4 6.77 50.66 14.55
C ARG A 4 6.51 49.73 15.74
N ILE A 5 5.89 50.25 16.80
CA ILE A 5 5.57 49.43 18.00
C ILE A 5 4.31 48.59 17.78
N THR A 6 3.37 49.09 16.97
CA THR A 6 2.10 48.37 16.70
C THR A 6 2.29 47.13 15.80
N ILE A 7 3.26 47.19 14.86
CA ILE A 7 3.56 46.04 13.94
C ILE A 7 4.27 44.92 14.68
N ILE A 8 5.13 45.24 15.66
CA ILE A 8 5.84 44.22 16.45
C ILE A 8 4.89 43.51 17.41
N ALA A 9 3.89 44.19 17.96
CA ALA A 9 2.91 43.58 18.83
C ALA A 9 1.95 42.63 18.07
N THR A 10 1.57 42.96 16.83
CA THR A 10 0.72 42.09 15.99
C THR A 10 1.47 40.86 15.45
N VAL A 11 2.75 40.96 15.14
CA VAL A 11 3.56 39.82 14.72
C VAL A 11 3.85 38.87 15.91
N LEU A 12 4.06 39.43 17.13
CA LEU A 12 4.24 38.62 18.33
C LEU A 12 2.95 37.90 18.77
N MET A 13 1.76 38.52 18.57
CA MET A 13 0.48 37.82 18.81
C MET A 13 0.16 36.74 17.77
N ALA A 14 0.57 36.91 16.51
CA ALA A 14 0.42 35.88 15.48
C ALA A 14 1.35 34.68 15.72
N LEU A 15 2.57 34.91 16.26
CA LEU A 15 3.50 33.82 16.63
C LEU A 15 3.06 33.07 17.90
N ILE A 16 2.32 33.73 18.79
CA ILE A 16 1.77 33.06 20.00
C ILE A 16 0.51 32.26 19.65
N ALA A 17 -0.25 32.67 18.60
CA ALA A 17 -1.43 31.94 18.16
C ALA A 17 -1.12 30.62 17.44
N THR A 18 0.09 30.47 16.85
CA THR A 18 0.52 29.24 16.17
C THR A 18 1.15 28.19 17.08
N THR A 19 1.49 28.56 18.34
CA THR A 19 2.03 27.64 19.35
C THR A 19 1.00 27.24 20.43
N ALA A 20 -0.19 27.81 20.40
CA ALA A 20 -1.22 27.61 21.42
C ALA A 20 -2.12 26.37 21.20
N TRP A 21 -1.75 25.49 20.26
CA TRP A 21 -2.25 24.10 20.27
C TRP A 21 -1.33 23.18 21.08
N ALA A 22 -0.45 23.76 21.94
CA ALA A 22 0.10 22.99 23.04
C ALA A 22 -1.08 22.50 23.90
N ARG A 23 -1.40 21.22 23.78
CA ARG A 23 -2.40 20.50 24.59
C ARG A 23 -2.36 21.02 26.00
N VAL A 24 -3.38 21.77 26.42
CA VAL A 24 -3.62 21.99 27.84
C VAL A 24 -3.72 20.60 28.46
N PRO A 25 -2.82 20.21 29.38
CA PRO A 25 -2.91 18.88 29.95
C PRO A 25 -4.26 18.76 30.63
N ARG A 26 -5.13 17.90 30.12
CA ARG A 26 -6.38 17.58 30.80
C ARG A 26 -5.99 17.02 32.16
N LYS A 27 -6.66 17.48 33.23
CA LYS A 27 -6.36 17.10 34.59
C LYS A 27 -6.42 15.57 34.82
N ASN A 28 -7.16 14.87 33.91
CA ASN A 28 -7.22 13.40 33.82
C ASN A 28 -7.23 13.00 32.34
N PRO A 29 -6.11 12.43 31.81
CA PRO A 29 -6.04 11.98 30.41
C PRO A 29 -7.05 10.86 30.15
N THR A 30 -7.76 10.94 29.02
CA THR A 30 -8.67 9.89 28.55
C THR A 30 -7.90 8.63 28.15
N ALA A 31 -8.58 7.50 27.96
CA ALA A 31 -7.98 6.29 27.42
C ALA A 31 -7.34 6.56 26.05
N ILE A 32 -7.99 7.37 25.20
CA ILE A 32 -7.43 7.79 23.91
C ILE A 32 -6.12 8.58 24.08
N ASP A 33 -6.08 9.56 24.99
CA ASP A 33 -4.85 10.35 25.23
C ASP A 33 -3.69 9.46 25.70
N LYS A 34 -3.98 8.47 26.55
CA LYS A 34 -2.99 7.49 27.03
C LYS A 34 -2.52 6.57 25.92
N GLY A 35 -3.45 6.09 25.10
CA GLY A 35 -3.15 5.22 23.97
C GLY A 35 -2.32 5.93 22.88
N ILE A 36 -2.61 7.19 22.57
CA ILE A 36 -1.79 8.01 21.67
C ILE A 36 -0.39 8.20 22.25
N ALA A 37 -0.29 8.53 23.54
CA ALA A 37 1.01 8.71 24.20
C ALA A 37 1.84 7.41 24.24
N ALA A 38 1.21 6.25 24.39
CA ALA A 38 1.87 4.95 24.31
C ALA A 38 2.31 4.66 22.86
N PHE A 39 1.47 4.96 21.88
CA PHE A 39 1.80 4.81 20.45
C PHE A 39 3.00 5.67 20.05
N ASP A 40 3.03 6.92 20.44
CA ASP A 40 4.14 7.85 20.17
C ASP A 40 5.46 7.36 20.79
N LYS A 41 5.40 6.62 21.92
CA LYS A 41 6.54 5.96 22.55
C LYS A 41 6.86 4.58 21.96
N GLN A 42 6.15 4.15 20.93
CA GLN A 42 6.26 2.83 20.30
C GLN A 42 5.87 1.65 21.23
N TYR A 43 5.11 1.90 22.31
CA TYR A 43 4.56 0.86 23.18
C TYR A 43 3.24 0.35 22.59
N TYR A 44 3.32 -0.29 21.41
CA TYR A 44 2.15 -0.63 20.59
C TYR A 44 1.16 -1.54 21.29
N GLN A 45 1.64 -2.52 22.08
CA GLN A 45 0.75 -3.39 22.85
C GLN A 45 -0.03 -2.61 23.92
N GLU A 46 0.61 -1.67 24.62
CA GLU A 46 -0.05 -0.80 25.59
C GLU A 46 -1.02 0.16 24.87
N ALA A 47 -0.63 0.70 23.73
CA ALA A 47 -1.50 1.54 22.92
C ALA A 47 -2.80 0.81 22.55
N ILE A 48 -2.72 -0.46 22.11
CA ILE A 48 -3.89 -1.30 21.80
C ILE A 48 -4.78 -1.43 23.03
N GLN A 49 -4.24 -1.73 24.21
CA GLN A 49 -5.03 -1.88 25.45
C GLN A 49 -5.82 -0.60 25.80
N TRP A 50 -5.17 0.57 25.68
CA TRP A 50 -5.85 1.84 25.92
C TRP A 50 -6.91 2.15 24.84
N MET A 51 -6.65 1.79 23.57
CA MET A 51 -7.64 1.96 22.51
C MET A 51 -8.82 1.00 22.70
N ASP A 52 -8.59 -0.23 23.13
CA ASP A 52 -9.66 -1.18 23.47
C ASP A 52 -10.54 -0.64 24.58
N GLN A 53 -9.96 -0.09 25.65
CA GLN A 53 -10.71 0.56 26.72
C GLN A 53 -11.55 1.76 26.21
N ALA A 54 -11.03 2.53 25.25
CA ALA A 54 -11.79 3.60 24.63
C ALA A 54 -12.95 3.06 23.79
N LEU A 55 -12.75 1.95 23.08
CA LEU A 55 -13.75 1.30 22.24
C LEU A 55 -14.83 0.57 23.04
N GLU A 56 -14.55 0.09 24.25
CA GLU A 56 -15.56 -0.40 25.20
C GLU A 56 -16.56 0.69 25.59
N GLN A 57 -16.10 1.94 25.68
CA GLN A 57 -16.97 3.08 26.01
C GLN A 57 -17.72 3.60 24.79
N ASN A 58 -17.10 3.60 23.62
CA ASN A 58 -17.66 4.01 22.34
C ASN A 58 -17.07 3.19 21.20
N GLY A 59 -17.75 2.13 20.82
CA GLY A 59 -17.31 1.20 19.77
C GLY A 59 -17.10 1.83 18.40
N ASP A 60 -17.72 2.98 18.12
CA ASP A 60 -17.62 3.71 16.85
C ASP A 60 -16.65 4.90 16.91
N ASN A 61 -15.67 4.83 17.81
CA ASN A 61 -14.63 5.85 17.88
C ASN A 61 -13.58 5.66 16.79
N GLY A 62 -13.69 6.42 15.68
CA GLY A 62 -12.77 6.34 14.54
C GLY A 62 -11.31 6.64 14.90
N VAL A 63 -11.05 7.53 15.86
CA VAL A 63 -9.68 7.83 16.31
C VAL A 63 -9.07 6.63 17.04
N ALA A 64 -9.82 6.02 17.96
CA ALA A 64 -9.36 4.84 18.68
C ALA A 64 -9.09 3.66 17.73
N LEU A 65 -9.99 3.44 16.75
CA LEU A 65 -9.82 2.40 15.73
C LEU A 65 -8.59 2.65 14.86
N ALA A 66 -8.33 3.91 14.45
CA ALA A 66 -7.19 4.25 13.61
C ALA A 66 -5.85 4.00 14.33
N TYR A 67 -5.72 4.46 15.58
CA TYR A 67 -4.50 4.21 16.36
C TYR A 67 -4.34 2.73 16.73
N LYS A 68 -5.43 2.02 17.04
CA LYS A 68 -5.40 0.57 17.27
C LYS A 68 -4.91 -0.15 16.02
N GLY A 69 -5.48 0.15 14.85
CA GLY A 69 -5.10 -0.47 13.59
C GLY A 69 -3.64 -0.18 13.22
N SER A 70 -3.19 1.06 13.41
CA SER A 70 -1.78 1.42 13.18
C SER A 70 -0.83 0.68 14.14
N ALA A 71 -1.19 0.53 15.42
CA ALA A 71 -0.41 -0.24 16.39
C ALA A 71 -0.38 -1.74 16.04
N LEU A 72 -1.51 -2.30 15.61
CA LEU A 72 -1.60 -3.69 15.16
C LEU A 72 -0.67 -3.95 13.96
N ARG A 73 -0.64 -3.03 12.98
CA ARG A 73 0.29 -3.13 11.85
C ARG A 73 1.76 -3.16 12.31
N ARG A 74 2.14 -2.30 13.28
CA ARG A 74 3.52 -2.30 13.84
C ARG A 74 3.87 -3.60 14.56
N LEU A 75 2.87 -4.38 14.98
CA LEU A 75 3.02 -5.70 15.58
C LEU A 75 2.79 -6.84 14.58
N ASP A 76 2.77 -6.54 13.28
CA ASP A 76 2.55 -7.49 12.17
C ASP A 76 1.20 -8.24 12.22
N ARG A 77 0.20 -7.71 12.95
CA ARG A 77 -1.17 -8.21 12.99
C ARG A 77 -2.00 -7.56 11.89
N LEU A 78 -1.65 -7.88 10.65
CA LEU A 78 -2.02 -7.10 9.48
C LEU A 78 -3.50 -7.18 9.11
N ASP A 79 -4.15 -8.33 9.22
CA ASP A 79 -5.58 -8.50 8.92
C ASP A 79 -6.46 -7.72 9.91
N GLU A 80 -6.09 -7.76 11.19
CA GLU A 80 -6.76 -6.97 12.22
C GLU A 80 -6.51 -5.47 12.02
N ALA A 81 -5.29 -5.10 11.64
CA ALA A 81 -4.95 -3.72 11.32
C ALA A 81 -5.79 -3.18 10.18
N ALA A 82 -5.85 -3.89 9.04
CA ALA A 82 -6.64 -3.50 7.89
C ALA A 82 -8.13 -3.38 8.21
N THR A 83 -8.67 -4.31 9.00
CA THR A 83 -10.07 -4.29 9.45
C THR A 83 -10.36 -3.07 10.32
N ALA A 84 -9.52 -2.79 11.33
CA ALA A 84 -9.69 -1.64 12.22
C ALA A 84 -9.55 -0.31 11.47
N LEU A 85 -8.57 -0.20 10.56
CA LEU A 85 -8.31 1.00 9.78
C LEU A 85 -9.42 1.29 8.78
N ARG A 86 -9.93 0.29 8.04
CA ARG A 86 -11.09 0.46 7.17
C ARG A 86 -12.31 0.97 7.92
N ARG A 87 -12.61 0.39 9.09
CA ARG A 87 -13.69 0.88 9.92
C ARG A 87 -13.44 2.31 10.41
N ALA A 88 -12.20 2.63 10.79
CA ALA A 88 -11.83 3.97 11.21
C ALA A 88 -12.12 5.02 10.13
N THR A 89 -11.73 4.76 8.88
CA THR A 89 -11.89 5.71 7.77
C THR A 89 -13.36 6.02 7.46
N THR A 90 -14.29 5.10 7.73
CA THR A 90 -15.73 5.35 7.56
C THR A 90 -16.36 6.14 8.70
N LEU A 91 -15.71 6.20 9.86
CA LEU A 91 -16.21 6.87 11.06
C LEU A 91 -15.58 8.25 11.31
N ILE A 92 -14.48 8.56 10.63
CA ILE A 92 -13.83 9.87 10.71
C ILE A 92 -14.53 10.81 9.73
N ASP A 93 -15.06 11.92 10.24
CA ASP A 93 -15.82 12.91 9.48
C ASP A 93 -14.93 13.77 8.55
N ASP A 94 -15.58 14.53 7.66
CA ASP A 94 -14.90 15.40 6.69
C ASP A 94 -14.16 16.58 7.35
N VAL A 95 -14.57 17.01 8.52
CA VAL A 95 -13.88 18.08 9.28
C VAL A 95 -12.49 17.63 9.68
N ASN A 96 -12.29 16.33 9.88
CA ASN A 96 -11.03 15.69 10.22
C ASN A 96 -10.37 14.99 9.01
N SER A 97 -10.57 15.51 7.79
CA SER A 97 -10.09 14.89 6.54
C SER A 97 -8.58 14.58 6.56
N THR A 98 -7.75 15.48 7.12
CA THR A 98 -6.29 15.22 7.26
C THR A 98 -5.98 14.02 8.14
N PHE A 99 -6.74 13.80 9.22
CA PHE A 99 -6.58 12.62 10.05
C PHE A 99 -7.15 11.36 9.36
N ARG A 100 -8.25 11.49 8.61
CA ARG A 100 -8.78 10.42 7.78
C ARG A 100 -7.79 10.02 6.69
N ALA A 101 -7.13 10.99 6.04
CA ALA A 101 -6.04 10.72 5.09
C ALA A 101 -4.91 9.90 5.70
N TRP A 102 -4.53 10.23 6.95
CA TRP A 102 -3.54 9.43 7.67
C TRP A 102 -4.04 8.00 7.92
N ALA A 103 -5.29 7.82 8.35
CA ALA A 103 -5.87 6.49 8.56
C ALA A 103 -5.92 5.67 7.26
N HIS A 104 -6.30 6.29 6.11
CA HIS A 104 -6.21 5.67 4.79
C HIS A 104 -4.77 5.28 4.42
N SER A 105 -3.78 6.13 4.73
CA SER A 105 -2.37 5.82 4.49
C SER A 105 -1.87 4.66 5.36
N GLU A 106 -2.27 4.57 6.62
CA GLU A 106 -1.94 3.42 7.48
C GLU A 106 -2.60 2.12 6.97
N CYS A 107 -3.85 2.22 6.47
CA CYS A 107 -4.55 1.10 5.83
C CYS A 107 -3.84 0.66 4.54
N PHE A 108 -3.38 1.62 3.72
CA PHE A 108 -2.55 1.36 2.56
C PHE A 108 -1.33 0.50 2.92
N TYR A 109 -0.57 0.89 3.95
CA TYR A 109 0.60 0.12 4.35
C TYR A 109 0.24 -1.29 4.84
N ALA A 110 -0.83 -1.44 5.63
CA ALA A 110 -1.29 -2.75 6.06
C ALA A 110 -1.66 -3.66 4.87
N LEU A 111 -2.28 -3.08 3.83
CA LEU A 111 -2.68 -3.80 2.63
C LEU A 111 -1.49 -4.14 1.72
N ILE A 112 -0.50 -3.26 1.61
CA ILE A 112 0.78 -3.55 0.93
C ILE A 112 1.48 -4.72 1.63
N ASP A 113 1.57 -4.66 2.95
CA ASP A 113 2.14 -5.73 3.76
C ASP A 113 1.34 -7.04 3.61
N LEU A 114 0.03 -6.99 3.37
CA LEU A 114 -0.85 -8.11 3.02
C LEU A 114 -0.71 -8.58 1.56
N GLY A 115 -0.04 -7.82 0.69
CA GLY A 115 0.06 -8.09 -0.74
C GLY A 115 -1.20 -7.73 -1.53
N ASP A 116 -2.20 -7.08 -0.91
CA ASP A 116 -3.42 -6.61 -1.60
C ASP A 116 -3.20 -5.23 -2.23
N THR A 117 -2.45 -5.22 -3.32
CA THR A 117 -2.10 -3.98 -4.06
C THR A 117 -3.33 -3.26 -4.62
N ILE A 118 -4.41 -3.99 -4.95
CA ILE A 118 -5.63 -3.39 -5.51
C ILE A 118 -6.35 -2.59 -4.42
N ALA A 119 -6.56 -3.18 -3.26
CA ALA A 119 -7.15 -2.47 -2.13
C ALA A 119 -6.23 -1.34 -1.65
N ALA A 120 -4.92 -1.56 -1.60
CA ALA A 120 -3.95 -0.52 -1.26
C ALA A 120 -4.04 0.69 -2.21
N MET A 121 -4.16 0.48 -3.52
CA MET A 121 -4.37 1.56 -4.49
C MET A 121 -5.66 2.35 -4.20
N THR A 122 -6.72 1.70 -3.76
CA THR A 122 -7.96 2.37 -3.37
C THR A 122 -7.73 3.25 -2.17
N GLU A 123 -7.06 2.76 -1.14
CA GLU A 123 -6.80 3.52 0.09
C GLU A 123 -5.89 4.72 -0.16
N ILE A 124 -4.81 4.57 -0.93
CA ILE A 124 -3.92 5.71 -1.20
C ILE A 124 -4.60 6.78 -2.06
N ASN A 125 -5.51 6.42 -2.95
CA ASN A 125 -6.31 7.36 -3.69
C ASN A 125 -7.28 8.13 -2.78
N GLN A 126 -7.84 7.50 -1.73
CA GLN A 126 -8.65 8.19 -0.73
C GLN A 126 -7.79 9.14 0.11
N ALA A 127 -6.62 8.70 0.58
CA ALA A 127 -5.70 9.56 1.31
C ALA A 127 -5.35 10.84 0.52
N LEU A 128 -5.09 10.71 -0.78
CA LEU A 128 -4.81 11.84 -1.68
C LEU A 128 -6.02 12.75 -1.91
N ARG A 129 -7.25 12.23 -1.89
CA ARG A 129 -8.47 13.06 -1.96
C ARG A 129 -8.68 13.86 -0.67
N ASP A 130 -8.38 13.26 0.46
CA ASP A 130 -8.55 13.88 1.76
C ASP A 130 -7.44 14.89 2.09
N ASP A 131 -6.18 14.60 1.71
CA ASP A 131 -5.05 15.53 1.87
C ASP A 131 -3.94 15.29 0.83
N ALA A 132 -4.00 16.03 -0.27
CA ALA A 132 -3.01 15.97 -1.34
C ALA A 132 -1.67 16.68 -1.03
N ARG A 133 -1.53 17.29 0.16
CA ARG A 133 -0.33 18.07 0.55
C ARG A 133 0.78 17.22 1.14
N LYS A 134 0.62 15.91 1.23
CA LYS A 134 1.60 14.98 1.78
C LYS A 134 2.39 14.31 0.67
N ALA A 135 3.68 14.60 0.59
CA ALA A 135 4.57 14.06 -0.43
C ALA A 135 4.60 12.51 -0.43
N ASN A 136 4.59 11.89 0.76
CA ASN A 136 4.61 10.44 0.90
C ASN A 136 3.38 9.74 0.32
N TYR A 137 2.22 10.39 0.20
CA TYR A 137 1.06 9.77 -0.43
C TYR A 137 1.23 9.67 -1.94
N TRP A 138 1.77 10.71 -2.57
CA TRP A 138 2.14 10.70 -3.99
C TRP A 138 3.25 9.68 -4.26
N GLN A 139 4.29 9.66 -3.43
CA GLN A 139 5.38 8.69 -3.48
C GLN A 139 4.87 7.24 -3.42
N ASN A 140 3.98 6.94 -2.47
CA ASN A 140 3.40 5.61 -2.30
C ASN A 140 2.60 5.17 -3.52
N ARG A 141 1.81 6.07 -4.13
CA ARG A 141 1.07 5.76 -5.34
C ARG A 141 2.00 5.59 -6.54
N ALA A 142 3.01 6.45 -6.68
CA ALA A 142 4.05 6.34 -7.70
C ALA A 142 4.78 4.99 -7.64
N ALA A 143 5.07 4.49 -6.44
CA ALA A 143 5.70 3.18 -6.26
C ALA A 143 4.82 2.05 -6.80
N ILE A 144 3.49 2.09 -6.53
CA ILE A 144 2.56 1.12 -7.12
C ILE A 144 2.51 1.26 -8.65
N TYR A 145 2.39 2.48 -9.18
CA TYR A 145 2.38 2.70 -10.63
C TYR A 145 3.67 2.18 -11.27
N SER A 146 4.82 2.44 -10.66
CA SER A 146 6.12 1.93 -11.12
C SER A 146 6.16 0.39 -11.14
N ALA A 147 5.69 -0.25 -10.07
CA ALA A 147 5.59 -1.71 -9.99
C ALA A 147 4.59 -2.29 -11.01
N GLN A 148 3.60 -1.51 -11.41
CA GLN A 148 2.64 -1.85 -12.47
C GLN A 148 3.15 -1.52 -13.88
N GLY A 149 4.35 -0.97 -14.06
CA GLY A 149 4.89 -0.54 -15.34
C GLY A 149 4.24 0.73 -15.91
N LYS A 150 3.37 1.39 -15.15
CA LYS A 150 2.77 2.69 -15.47
C LYS A 150 3.75 3.81 -15.18
N LEU A 151 4.83 3.86 -15.99
CA LEU A 151 6.00 4.67 -15.67
C LEU A 151 5.74 6.17 -15.80
N ASP A 152 4.88 6.59 -16.72
CA ASP A 152 4.53 8.01 -16.88
C ASP A 152 3.65 8.52 -15.73
N GLU A 153 2.67 7.72 -15.26
CA GLU A 153 1.89 8.03 -14.07
C GLU A 153 2.77 8.06 -12.81
N ALA A 154 3.72 7.12 -12.71
CA ALA A 154 4.68 7.11 -11.62
C ALA A 154 5.55 8.38 -11.61
N LEU A 155 6.08 8.78 -12.77
CA LEU A 155 6.86 10.02 -12.91
C LEU A 155 6.04 11.26 -12.53
N SER A 156 4.78 11.33 -12.99
CA SER A 156 3.86 12.42 -12.65
C SER A 156 3.64 12.54 -11.14
N ASP A 157 3.46 11.41 -10.44
CA ASP A 157 3.27 11.40 -8.99
C ASP A 157 4.55 11.72 -8.23
N TYR A 158 5.72 11.24 -8.67
CA TYR A 158 7.01 11.66 -8.10
C TYR A 158 7.26 13.15 -8.30
N ASP A 159 6.93 13.73 -9.46
CA ASP A 159 7.05 15.18 -9.69
C ASP A 159 6.18 15.98 -8.71
N ARG A 160 4.98 15.50 -8.40
CA ARG A 160 4.10 16.12 -7.39
C ARG A 160 4.67 15.98 -5.96
N ALA A 161 5.23 14.82 -5.62
CA ALA A 161 5.89 14.61 -4.33
C ALA A 161 7.08 15.55 -4.16
N ILE A 162 7.93 15.68 -5.18
CA ILE A 162 9.09 16.60 -5.20
C ILE A 162 8.65 18.07 -5.13
N ALA A 163 7.54 18.44 -5.77
CA ALA A 163 7.01 19.80 -5.68
C ALA A 163 6.56 20.17 -4.25
N ILE A 164 6.12 19.18 -3.46
CA ILE A 164 5.73 19.35 -2.06
C ILE A 164 6.96 19.39 -1.15
N ASP A 165 7.92 18.47 -1.36
CA ASP A 165 9.19 18.43 -0.63
C ASP A 165 10.39 18.47 -1.59
N PRO A 166 10.81 19.68 -2.01
CA PRO A 166 11.91 19.85 -2.95
C PRO A 166 13.28 19.46 -2.39
N ASN A 167 13.42 19.28 -1.08
CA ASN A 167 14.70 18.96 -0.44
C ASN A 167 14.90 17.47 -0.24
N ASP A 168 13.86 16.66 -0.44
CA ASP A 168 13.95 15.20 -0.36
C ASP A 168 14.77 14.64 -1.55
N THR A 169 15.98 14.19 -1.24
CA THR A 169 16.90 13.61 -2.23
C THR A 169 16.46 12.22 -2.66
N GLU A 170 15.83 11.45 -1.78
CA GLU A 170 15.37 10.10 -2.05
C GLU A 170 14.24 10.09 -3.09
N LEU A 171 13.31 11.05 -3.02
CA LEU A 171 12.26 11.23 -4.03
C LEU A 171 12.85 11.49 -5.42
N ARG A 172 13.90 12.34 -5.50
CA ARG A 172 14.56 12.62 -6.78
C ARG A 172 15.28 11.39 -7.33
N GLU A 173 15.95 10.63 -6.47
CA GLU A 173 16.61 9.38 -6.86
C GLU A 173 15.61 8.32 -7.34
N MET A 174 14.47 8.19 -6.64
CA MET A 174 13.39 7.28 -7.06
C MET A 174 12.83 7.69 -8.42
N ARG A 175 12.52 8.97 -8.59
CA ARG A 175 12.05 9.53 -9.88
C ARG A 175 13.04 9.27 -11.00
N GLU A 176 14.33 9.50 -10.76
CA GLU A 176 15.37 9.30 -11.76
C GLU A 176 15.51 7.82 -12.14
N ARG A 177 15.43 6.89 -11.20
CA ARG A 177 15.42 5.45 -11.51
C ARG A 177 14.24 5.06 -12.41
N VAL A 178 13.05 5.59 -12.13
CA VAL A 178 11.86 5.35 -12.95
C VAL A 178 12.03 5.98 -14.32
N HIS A 179 12.58 7.20 -14.42
CA HIS A 179 12.86 7.87 -15.70
C HIS A 179 13.83 7.07 -16.56
N GLN A 180 14.95 6.62 -16.00
CA GLN A 180 15.91 5.79 -16.74
C GLN A 180 15.31 4.45 -17.19
N HIS A 181 14.43 3.87 -16.37
CA HIS A 181 13.71 2.66 -16.76
C HIS A 181 12.77 2.95 -17.95
N ASN A 182 12.01 4.04 -17.89
CA ASN A 182 11.09 4.46 -18.94
C ASN A 182 11.83 4.73 -20.27
N GLU A 183 12.96 5.45 -20.23
CA GLU A 183 13.77 5.71 -21.42
C GLU A 183 14.33 4.42 -22.03
N ARG A 184 14.83 3.49 -21.22
CA ARG A 184 15.28 2.17 -21.69
C ARG A 184 14.14 1.38 -22.34
N TYR A 185 12.96 1.41 -21.70
CA TYR A 185 11.77 0.75 -22.24
C TYR A 185 11.37 1.35 -23.60
N ARG A 186 11.26 2.68 -23.70
CA ARG A 186 10.94 3.38 -24.94
C ARG A 186 11.95 3.11 -26.05
N ALA A 187 13.23 3.11 -25.71
CA ALA A 187 14.30 2.78 -26.66
C ALA A 187 14.17 1.33 -27.17
N ALA A 188 13.87 0.38 -26.28
CA ALA A 188 13.67 -1.02 -26.65
C ALA A 188 12.42 -1.20 -27.55
N VAL A 189 11.31 -0.50 -27.24
CA VAL A 189 10.09 -0.47 -28.06
C VAL A 189 10.42 0.07 -29.46
N ALA A 190 11.12 1.19 -29.55
CA ALA A 190 11.51 1.78 -30.84
C ALA A 190 12.43 0.85 -31.67
N ALA A 191 13.39 0.19 -31.02
CA ALA A 191 14.31 -0.74 -31.68
C ALA A 191 13.63 -2.02 -32.17
N SER A 192 12.53 -2.45 -31.53
CA SER A 192 11.80 -3.67 -31.91
C SER A 192 10.66 -3.44 -32.92
N GLY A 193 10.53 -2.23 -33.47
CA GLY A 193 9.44 -1.88 -34.40
C GLY A 193 8.06 -1.84 -33.69
N GLY A 194 8.04 -1.56 -32.41
CA GLY A 194 6.81 -1.44 -31.62
C GLY A 194 6.35 -2.73 -30.92
N VAL A 195 7.13 -3.81 -31.02
CA VAL A 195 6.82 -5.08 -30.33
C VAL A 195 7.90 -5.38 -29.30
N VAL A 196 7.69 -5.07 -28.04
CA VAL A 196 8.51 -5.60 -26.94
C VAL A 196 7.70 -6.67 -26.23
N ALA A 197 8.17 -7.91 -26.31
CA ALA A 197 7.72 -8.98 -25.41
C ALA A 197 8.19 -8.60 -24.00
N GLY A 198 7.22 -8.22 -23.13
CA GLY A 198 7.50 -7.61 -21.86
C GLY A 198 8.29 -8.50 -20.90
N THR A 199 9.31 -7.93 -20.35
CA THR A 199 9.79 -8.27 -19.02
C THR A 199 9.18 -7.24 -18.06
N GLY A 200 8.04 -7.59 -17.46
CA GLY A 200 7.34 -6.73 -16.49
C GLY A 200 6.08 -6.10 -17.11
N ILE A 201 5.03 -6.75 -16.87
CA ILE A 201 3.62 -6.42 -16.82
C ILE A 201 3.33 -4.91 -16.98
N TYR A 202 2.51 -4.63 -17.94
CA TYR A 202 1.78 -3.42 -18.32
C TYR A 202 2.36 -2.66 -19.52
N ALA A 203 1.76 -2.97 -20.68
CA ALA A 203 1.79 -2.06 -21.80
C ALA A 203 1.17 -0.72 -21.39
N GLU A 204 1.86 0.38 -21.71
CA GLU A 204 1.29 1.72 -21.61
C GLU A 204 -0.12 1.75 -22.24
N ARG A 205 -1.07 2.23 -21.49
CA ARG A 205 -2.35 2.62 -22.06
C ARG A 205 -2.15 3.90 -22.87
N ASP A 206 -1.97 3.76 -24.15
CA ASP A 206 -2.63 4.68 -25.07
C ASP A 206 -4.13 4.55 -24.78
N THR A 207 -4.79 5.63 -24.42
CA THR A 207 -6.21 5.63 -24.05
C THR A 207 -7.14 5.13 -25.15
N THR A 208 -6.62 4.93 -26.36
CA THR A 208 -7.28 4.30 -27.51
C THR A 208 -7.07 2.76 -27.55
N LEU A 209 -6.13 2.20 -26.75
CA LEU A 209 -5.80 0.76 -26.74
C LEU A 209 -6.18 0.06 -25.42
N ALA A 210 -6.80 0.78 -24.48
CA ALA A 210 -7.14 0.30 -23.14
C ALA A 210 -8.11 -0.89 -23.08
N ASP A 211 -8.83 -1.18 -24.15
CA ASP A 211 -9.81 -2.27 -24.22
C ASP A 211 -9.21 -3.62 -24.66
N GLU A 212 -7.91 -3.71 -24.95
CA GLU A 212 -7.38 -4.85 -25.67
C GLU A 212 -6.40 -5.75 -24.89
N VAL A 213 -5.87 -5.32 -23.74
CA VAL A 213 -5.02 -6.18 -22.89
C VAL A 213 -5.81 -6.69 -21.68
N LYS A 214 -6.07 -7.99 -21.63
CA LYS A 214 -6.65 -8.66 -20.48
C LYS A 214 -5.55 -9.45 -19.76
N LEU A 215 -5.50 -9.29 -18.42
CA LEU A 215 -4.57 -10.05 -17.57
C LEU A 215 -5.06 -11.49 -17.38
N PRO A 216 -4.17 -12.44 -17.02
CA PRO A 216 -4.57 -13.81 -16.72
C PRO A 216 -5.57 -13.79 -15.56
N GLN A 217 -6.61 -14.60 -15.69
CA GLN A 217 -7.61 -14.74 -14.63
C GLN A 217 -7.70 -16.19 -14.14
N PHE A 218 -7.59 -16.37 -12.82
CA PHE A 218 -7.83 -17.67 -12.20
C PHE A 218 -9.32 -18.03 -12.32
N PRO A 219 -9.67 -19.31 -12.53
CA PRO A 219 -11.06 -19.74 -12.53
C PRO A 219 -11.77 -19.32 -11.23
N GLY A 220 -12.81 -18.50 -11.34
CA GLY A 220 -13.50 -17.90 -10.19
C GLY A 220 -12.87 -16.63 -9.62
N GLY A 221 -11.84 -16.07 -10.29
CA GLY A 221 -11.22 -14.79 -9.94
C GLY A 221 -10.24 -14.84 -8.76
N ASN A 222 -9.84 -13.67 -8.28
CA ASN A 222 -8.79 -13.55 -7.24
C ASN A 222 -9.20 -14.15 -5.89
N GLN A 223 -10.49 -14.06 -5.51
CA GLN A 223 -10.96 -14.68 -4.27
C GLN A 223 -10.85 -16.22 -4.31
N ALA A 224 -11.17 -16.82 -5.47
CA ALA A 224 -11.03 -18.26 -5.65
C ALA A 224 -9.55 -18.68 -5.65
N LEU A 225 -8.65 -17.86 -6.23
CA LEU A 225 -7.22 -18.10 -6.17
C LEU A 225 -6.72 -18.05 -4.72
N THR A 226 -7.07 -17.02 -3.96
CA THR A 226 -6.69 -16.89 -2.55
C THR A 226 -7.18 -18.07 -1.71
N ALA A 227 -8.46 -18.47 -1.85
CA ALA A 227 -9.02 -19.61 -1.16
C ALA A 227 -8.32 -20.94 -1.55
N HIS A 228 -7.95 -21.08 -2.83
CA HIS A 228 -7.21 -22.24 -3.32
C HIS A 228 -5.80 -22.29 -2.71
N LEU A 229 -5.08 -21.18 -2.71
CA LEU A 229 -3.73 -21.08 -2.15
C LEU A 229 -3.73 -21.35 -0.64
N ASN A 230 -4.65 -20.76 0.13
CA ASN A 230 -4.76 -20.98 1.58
C ASN A 230 -5.00 -22.46 1.90
N ARG A 231 -5.84 -23.14 1.10
CA ARG A 231 -6.05 -24.59 1.24
C ARG A 231 -4.80 -25.40 0.95
N MET A 232 -4.03 -25.03 -0.07
CA MET A 232 -2.80 -25.72 -0.46
C MET A 232 -1.65 -25.49 0.52
N THR A 233 -1.55 -24.30 1.09
CA THR A 233 -0.53 -23.96 2.09
C THR A 233 -0.88 -24.53 3.48
N GLY A 234 -2.17 -24.76 3.74
CA GLY A 234 -2.68 -25.10 5.07
C GLY A 234 -2.72 -23.94 6.03
N TRP A 235 -2.67 -22.70 5.50
CA TRP A 235 -2.74 -21.50 6.33
C TRP A 235 -4.19 -21.25 6.76
N ASP A 236 -4.34 -20.85 8.02
CA ASP A 236 -5.58 -20.34 8.62
C ASP A 236 -5.29 -19.03 9.40
N ASP A 237 -6.33 -18.26 9.69
CA ASP A 237 -6.21 -16.95 10.34
C ASP A 237 -5.83 -17.02 11.83
N SER A 238 -5.69 -18.22 12.40
CA SER A 238 -5.42 -18.42 13.83
C SER A 238 -3.95 -18.25 14.20
N LYS A 239 -3.04 -18.21 13.21
CA LYS A 239 -1.59 -18.15 13.39
C LYS A 239 -0.96 -17.09 12.49
N PRO A 240 0.12 -16.44 12.95
CA PRO A 240 0.84 -15.47 12.12
C PRO A 240 1.39 -16.14 10.86
N PRO A 241 1.19 -15.56 9.66
CA PRO A 241 1.70 -16.09 8.42
C PRO A 241 3.16 -15.68 8.19
N VAL A 242 3.94 -16.59 7.62
CA VAL A 242 5.10 -16.21 6.81
C VAL A 242 4.72 -16.20 5.34
N ARG A 243 5.36 -15.32 4.58
CA ARG A 243 5.04 -15.10 3.17
C ARG A 243 6.17 -15.51 2.26
N VAL A 244 5.79 -16.13 1.15
CA VAL A 244 6.69 -16.41 0.02
C VAL A 244 6.06 -15.80 -1.22
N LEU A 245 6.78 -14.96 -1.94
CA LEU A 245 6.35 -14.39 -3.21
C LEU A 245 6.95 -15.21 -4.35
N VAL A 246 6.11 -15.66 -5.27
CA VAL A 246 6.52 -16.47 -6.42
C VAL A 246 6.12 -15.78 -7.72
N ASP A 247 7.09 -15.51 -8.59
CA ASP A 247 6.85 -15.08 -9.94
C ASP A 247 6.44 -16.27 -10.81
N VAL A 248 5.25 -16.18 -11.38
CA VAL A 248 4.64 -17.25 -12.18
C VAL A 248 4.44 -16.75 -13.60
N THR A 249 5.08 -17.39 -14.57
CA THR A 249 4.86 -17.14 -15.99
C THR A 249 3.77 -18.07 -16.50
N ILE A 250 2.69 -17.47 -17.03
CA ILE A 250 1.52 -18.17 -17.61
C ILE A 250 1.63 -18.11 -19.13
N ASP A 251 1.53 -19.25 -19.78
CA ASP A 251 1.60 -19.37 -21.22
C ASP A 251 0.29 -18.97 -21.92
N THR A 252 0.28 -19.01 -23.25
CA THR A 252 -0.87 -18.69 -24.09
C THR A 252 -2.03 -19.67 -23.96
N GLN A 253 -1.85 -20.79 -23.27
CA GLN A 253 -2.91 -21.77 -22.94
C GLN A 253 -3.41 -21.62 -21.49
N GLY A 254 -2.88 -20.62 -20.76
CA GLY A 254 -3.23 -20.39 -19.36
C GLY A 254 -2.48 -21.28 -18.37
N LYS A 255 -1.53 -22.10 -18.80
CA LYS A 255 -0.77 -22.99 -17.91
C LYS A 255 0.44 -22.28 -17.32
N VAL A 256 0.81 -22.67 -16.12
CA VAL A 256 2.06 -22.22 -15.49
C VAL A 256 3.24 -22.85 -16.23
N LYS A 257 3.97 -22.02 -16.97
CA LYS A 257 5.17 -22.40 -17.73
C LYS A 257 6.42 -22.37 -16.86
N LYS A 258 6.52 -21.38 -15.97
CA LYS A 258 7.68 -21.15 -15.10
C LYS A 258 7.20 -20.61 -13.75
N ALA A 259 7.87 -21.03 -12.68
CA ALA A 259 7.73 -20.44 -11.35
C ALA A 259 9.12 -20.20 -10.76
N ALA A 260 9.35 -19.03 -10.17
CA ALA A 260 10.61 -18.63 -9.54
C ALA A 260 10.32 -17.87 -8.25
N ILE A 261 11.16 -18.00 -7.23
CA ILE A 261 11.03 -17.23 -5.99
C ILE A 261 11.42 -15.78 -6.25
N ALA A 262 10.49 -14.86 -6.00
CA ALA A 262 10.73 -13.43 -5.97
C ALA A 262 11.21 -12.96 -4.58
N THR A 263 10.52 -13.46 -3.52
CA THR A 263 10.94 -13.26 -2.13
C THR A 263 10.70 -14.55 -1.36
N GLY A 264 11.75 -15.14 -0.81
CA GLY A 264 11.71 -16.39 -0.06
C GLY A 264 11.66 -16.17 1.44
N TYR A 265 11.41 -17.26 2.17
CA TYR A 265 11.52 -17.32 3.63
C TYR A 265 12.60 -18.34 4.06
N ASP A 266 12.40 -19.61 3.72
CA ASP A 266 13.38 -20.69 3.90
C ASP A 266 13.30 -21.69 2.72
N LYS A 267 14.35 -22.50 2.55
CA LYS A 267 14.42 -23.45 1.42
C LYS A 267 13.23 -24.40 1.34
N ARG A 268 12.67 -24.80 2.48
CA ARG A 268 11.56 -25.76 2.55
C ARG A 268 10.25 -25.12 2.12
N LEU A 269 9.95 -23.92 2.65
CA LEU A 269 8.74 -23.18 2.29
C LEU A 269 8.83 -22.64 0.87
N ASP A 270 10.00 -22.19 0.43
CA ASP A 270 10.25 -21.73 -0.93
C ASP A 270 9.99 -22.86 -1.94
N GLN A 271 10.52 -24.08 -1.68
CA GLN A 271 10.26 -25.22 -2.54
C GLN A 271 8.78 -25.59 -2.54
N LYS A 272 8.11 -25.60 -1.37
CA LYS A 272 6.67 -25.88 -1.27
C LYS A 272 5.86 -24.83 -2.05
N ALA A 273 6.22 -23.56 -1.99
CA ALA A 273 5.59 -22.48 -2.73
C ALA A 273 5.71 -22.69 -4.25
N LEU A 274 6.89 -23.03 -4.74
CA LEU A 274 7.12 -23.35 -6.15
C LEU A 274 6.26 -24.52 -6.61
N ASP A 275 6.17 -25.59 -5.80
CA ASP A 275 5.40 -26.79 -6.16
C ASP A 275 3.90 -26.51 -6.18
N ILE A 276 3.39 -25.68 -5.25
CA ILE A 276 2.00 -25.20 -5.27
C ILE A 276 1.73 -24.42 -6.55
N CYS A 277 2.59 -23.45 -6.89
CA CYS A 277 2.39 -22.64 -8.08
C CYS A 277 2.42 -23.45 -9.37
N ARG A 278 3.26 -24.48 -9.47
CA ARG A 278 3.31 -25.39 -10.63
C ARG A 278 2.06 -26.26 -10.79
N GLN A 279 1.34 -26.50 -9.70
CA GLN A 279 0.12 -27.32 -9.67
C GLN A 279 -1.17 -26.50 -9.82
N LEU A 280 -1.06 -25.17 -10.01
CA LEU A 280 -2.24 -24.32 -10.21
C LEU A 280 -3.03 -24.77 -11.46
N PRO A 281 -4.37 -24.79 -11.38
CA PRO A 281 -5.20 -25.04 -12.54
C PRO A 281 -4.96 -23.95 -13.61
N PRO A 282 -5.25 -24.26 -14.89
CA PRO A 282 -5.07 -23.30 -15.96
C PRO A 282 -5.89 -22.03 -15.72
N PHE A 283 -5.26 -20.87 -15.94
CA PHE A 283 -5.86 -19.55 -15.96
C PHE A 283 -6.56 -19.31 -17.31
N ALA A 284 -7.52 -18.41 -17.36
CA ALA A 284 -7.79 -17.73 -18.62
C ALA A 284 -6.53 -16.95 -18.99
N PRO A 285 -5.92 -17.17 -20.18
CA PRO A 285 -4.64 -16.56 -20.52
C PRO A 285 -4.75 -15.05 -20.66
N ALA A 286 -3.64 -14.34 -20.46
CA ALA A 286 -3.56 -12.95 -20.86
C ALA A 286 -3.82 -12.81 -22.36
N THR A 287 -4.46 -11.73 -22.78
CA THR A 287 -4.67 -11.45 -24.19
C THR A 287 -4.26 -10.02 -24.51
N SER A 288 -3.69 -9.83 -25.71
CA SER A 288 -3.47 -8.52 -26.31
C SER A 288 -4.17 -8.50 -27.66
N HIS A 289 -5.05 -7.52 -27.90
CA HIS A 289 -5.86 -7.44 -29.12
C HIS A 289 -6.62 -8.74 -29.41
N GLY A 290 -7.15 -9.38 -28.34
CA GLY A 290 -7.86 -10.65 -28.43
C GLY A 290 -6.98 -11.88 -28.72
N LYS A 291 -5.67 -11.72 -28.85
CA LYS A 291 -4.73 -12.83 -29.07
C LYS A 291 -4.08 -13.24 -27.73
N PRO A 292 -4.08 -14.54 -27.40
CA PRO A 292 -3.42 -15.02 -26.19
C PRO A 292 -1.92 -14.67 -26.17
N MET A 293 -1.44 -14.22 -25.01
CA MET A 293 -0.03 -13.88 -24.79
C MET A 293 0.51 -14.49 -23.50
N GLU A 294 1.82 -14.70 -23.46
CA GLU A 294 2.52 -15.11 -22.25
C GLU A 294 2.60 -13.91 -21.29
N CYS A 295 2.36 -14.15 -19.99
CA CYS A 295 2.40 -13.11 -18.97
C CYS A 295 3.01 -13.64 -17.69
N THR A 296 3.79 -12.83 -16.98
CA THR A 296 4.31 -13.14 -15.65
C THR A 296 3.58 -12.33 -14.60
N MET A 297 3.18 -12.98 -13.50
CA MET A 297 2.55 -12.35 -12.34
C MET A 297 3.18 -12.87 -11.05
N THR A 298 3.19 -12.04 -10.00
CA THR A 298 3.66 -12.45 -8.68
C THR A 298 2.48 -12.94 -7.85
N ILE A 299 2.61 -14.15 -7.29
CA ILE A 299 1.59 -14.78 -6.44
C ILE A 299 2.11 -14.82 -5.00
N PRO A 300 1.42 -14.18 -4.04
CA PRO A 300 1.74 -14.27 -2.62
C PRO A 300 1.16 -15.56 -2.02
N LEU A 301 2.01 -16.38 -1.41
CA LEU A 301 1.61 -17.54 -0.64
C LEU A 301 1.83 -17.27 0.86
N ARG A 302 0.85 -17.65 1.68
CA ARG A 302 0.91 -17.55 3.14
C ARG A 302 1.09 -18.96 3.72
N PHE A 303 2.02 -19.12 4.61
CA PHE A 303 2.24 -20.36 5.35
C PHE A 303 2.16 -20.08 6.85
N VAL A 304 1.83 -21.11 7.64
CA VAL A 304 1.99 -21.04 9.10
C VAL A 304 3.47 -20.92 9.41
N ASP A 305 3.85 -19.98 10.29
CA ASP A 305 5.24 -19.84 10.72
C ASP A 305 5.70 -21.14 11.39
N PRO A 306 6.76 -21.78 10.90
CA PRO A 306 7.27 -23.03 11.48
C PRO A 306 7.86 -22.87 12.88
N ASN A 307 8.12 -21.64 13.31
CA ASN A 307 8.70 -21.31 14.62
C ASN A 307 7.65 -20.90 15.66
N TYR A 308 6.34 -21.01 15.31
CA TYR A 308 5.24 -20.61 16.18
C TYR A 308 4.62 -21.80 16.92
#